data_c27fe9ccb8d119e5a0943e848ed65cf8
#
_entry.id   c27fe9ccb8d119e5a0943e848ed65cf8
#
_cell.length_a   1.000
_cell.length_b   1.000
_cell.length_c   1.000
_cell.angle_alpha   90.00
_cell.angle_beta   90.00
_cell.angle_gamma   90.00
#
_symmetry.space_group_name_H-M   'P 1'
#
loop_
_entity.id
_entity.type
_entity.pdbx_description
1 polymer ?
#
loop_
_entity_poly.entity_id
_entity_poly.type
_entity_poly.pdbx_seq_one_letter_code
_entity_poly.pdbx_strand_id
1 'polypeptide(L)'
;MLPDFEAALSGMSIGEEKVADVKFPDDYQAENLKGQTAQFTLTMNQVQEGVLPEINEEFIQRFGLEATTLEAFRVEVKKNMEREMTNAIKAQVKQQVMDGLAALHSFDVPVALTNEETKQVRQEFMQNMGDQAQGMSLPDELFKPQAERRVRLGLIVGQIIRENNIQRDPQRVDTL
;
A
#
# COMPACT_ATOMS: atom_id res chain seq x y z
N MET A 1 18.56 4.68 -8.10
CA MET A 1 19.61 5.65 -8.50
C MET A 1 20.49 4.95 -9.53
N LEU A 2 21.26 5.65 -10.35
CA LEU A 2 22.12 5.02 -11.37
C LEU A 2 23.40 4.49 -10.71
N PRO A 3 23.83 3.24 -10.96
CA PRO A 3 24.98 2.65 -10.28
C PRO A 3 26.29 3.42 -10.49
N ASP A 4 26.54 3.87 -11.74
CA ASP A 4 27.75 4.63 -12.07
C ASP A 4 27.79 6.00 -11.36
N PHE A 5 26.60 6.60 -11.14
CA PHE A 5 26.48 7.85 -10.40
C PHE A 5 26.82 7.66 -8.92
N GLU A 6 26.31 6.58 -8.29
CA GLU A 6 26.64 6.24 -6.90
C GLU A 6 28.12 5.92 -6.72
N ALA A 7 28.69 5.17 -7.66
CA ALA A 7 30.11 4.86 -7.65
C ALA A 7 31.00 6.13 -7.79
N ALA A 8 30.55 7.09 -8.59
CA ALA A 8 31.26 8.37 -8.76
C ALA A 8 31.23 9.23 -7.49
N LEU A 9 30.11 9.22 -6.73
CA LEU A 9 29.96 9.94 -5.46
C LEU A 9 30.76 9.30 -4.32
N SER A 10 30.98 7.99 -4.39
CA SER A 10 31.69 7.26 -3.33
C SER A 10 33.14 7.76 -3.19
N GLY A 11 33.51 8.13 -1.98
CA GLY A 11 34.84 8.62 -1.63
C GLY A 11 35.09 10.09 -1.93
N MET A 12 34.09 10.84 -2.42
CA MET A 12 34.21 12.30 -2.59
C MET A 12 34.19 13.03 -1.24
N SER A 13 35.02 14.06 -1.13
CA SER A 13 35.08 14.98 0.02
C SER A 13 34.14 16.17 -0.17
N ILE A 14 33.74 16.81 0.93
CA ILE A 14 32.91 18.03 0.88
C ILE A 14 33.71 19.14 0.13
N GLY A 15 33.07 19.78 -0.85
CA GLY A 15 33.68 20.81 -1.72
C GLY A 15 34.43 20.24 -2.92
N GLU A 16 34.53 18.92 -3.04
CA GLU A 16 35.18 18.29 -4.20
C GLU A 16 34.26 18.33 -5.42
N GLU A 17 34.86 18.60 -6.57
CA GLU A 17 34.20 18.54 -7.87
C GLU A 17 34.83 17.41 -8.69
N LYS A 18 33.97 16.56 -9.27
CA LYS A 18 34.38 15.41 -10.08
C LYS A 18 33.51 15.30 -11.31
N VAL A 19 34.14 15.05 -12.44
CA VAL A 19 33.43 14.74 -13.69
C VAL A 19 33.34 13.22 -13.83
N ALA A 20 32.15 12.71 -14.07
CA ALA A 20 31.90 11.29 -14.24
C ALA A 20 30.99 11.03 -15.44
N ASP A 21 31.34 10.02 -16.22
CA ASP A 21 30.51 9.51 -17.29
C ASP A 21 29.55 8.46 -16.71
N VAL A 22 28.24 8.71 -16.83
CA VAL A 22 27.19 7.85 -16.29
C VAL A 22 26.39 7.27 -17.43
N LYS A 23 26.32 5.95 -17.49
CA LYS A 23 25.50 5.23 -18.47
C LYS A 23 24.08 5.02 -17.94
N PHE A 24 23.11 5.41 -18.74
CA PHE A 24 21.71 5.12 -18.47
C PHE A 24 21.36 3.67 -18.85
N PRO A 25 20.60 2.93 -18.00
CA PRO A 25 20.17 1.58 -18.33
C PRO A 25 19.24 1.56 -19.55
N ASP A 26 19.15 0.40 -20.20
CA ASP A 26 18.30 0.21 -21.39
C ASP A 26 16.79 0.26 -21.06
N ASP A 27 16.41 0.09 -19.79
CA ASP A 27 15.04 0.18 -19.27
C ASP A 27 14.71 1.54 -18.62
N TYR A 28 15.56 2.56 -18.84
CA TYR A 28 15.34 3.89 -18.26
C TYR A 28 14.02 4.52 -18.75
N GLN A 29 13.32 5.25 -17.85
CA GLN A 29 11.99 5.81 -18.14
C GLN A 29 11.95 6.79 -19.32
N ALA A 30 13.02 7.54 -19.55
CA ALA A 30 13.10 8.46 -20.67
C ALA A 30 13.73 7.78 -21.89
N GLU A 31 12.92 7.54 -22.92
CA GLU A 31 13.34 6.80 -24.13
C GLU A 31 14.55 7.40 -24.84
N ASN A 32 14.67 8.73 -24.82
CA ASN A 32 15.76 9.46 -25.43
C ASN A 32 17.11 9.32 -24.69
N LEU A 33 17.10 8.73 -23.49
CA LEU A 33 18.31 8.55 -22.68
C LEU A 33 18.70 7.07 -22.51
N LYS A 34 17.88 6.15 -22.94
CA LYS A 34 18.13 4.70 -22.82
C LYS A 34 19.47 4.32 -23.47
N GLY A 35 20.31 3.62 -22.69
CA GLY A 35 21.62 3.12 -23.16
C GLY A 35 22.65 4.21 -23.48
N GLN A 36 22.30 5.49 -23.36
CA GLN A 36 23.22 6.59 -23.63
C GLN A 36 24.12 6.86 -22.41
N THR A 37 25.31 7.42 -22.69
CA THR A 37 26.22 7.87 -21.64
C THR A 37 26.20 9.40 -21.62
N ALA A 38 25.98 9.98 -20.44
CA ALA A 38 26.06 11.42 -20.24
C ALA A 38 27.17 11.75 -19.23
N GLN A 39 27.85 12.85 -19.48
CA GLN A 39 28.87 13.37 -18.60
C GLN A 39 28.23 14.28 -17.53
N PHE A 40 28.47 13.95 -16.27
CA PHE A 40 28.01 14.72 -15.13
C PHE A 40 29.14 15.39 -14.40
N THR A 41 28.99 16.67 -14.12
CA THR A 41 29.87 17.39 -13.18
C THR A 41 29.21 17.33 -11.80
N LEU A 42 29.82 16.61 -10.86
CA LEU A 42 29.33 16.35 -9.51
C LEU A 42 30.08 17.24 -8.53
N THR A 43 29.37 18.04 -7.74
CA THR A 43 29.95 18.83 -6.65
C THR A 43 29.38 18.33 -5.33
N MET A 44 30.23 17.88 -4.42
CA MET A 44 29.82 17.38 -3.10
C MET A 44 29.61 18.56 -2.14
N ASN A 45 28.36 18.94 -1.94
CA ASN A 45 28.00 20.05 -1.04
C ASN A 45 27.95 19.62 0.42
N GLN A 46 27.42 18.44 0.70
CA GLN A 46 27.21 17.97 2.07
C GLN A 46 27.17 16.44 2.11
N VAL A 47 27.79 15.89 3.13
CA VAL A 47 27.69 14.46 3.49
C VAL A 47 26.96 14.37 4.82
N GLN A 48 25.91 13.57 4.88
CA GLN A 48 25.11 13.35 6.09
C GLN A 48 25.14 11.87 6.44
N GLU A 49 25.33 11.60 7.71
CA GLU A 49 25.22 10.25 8.28
C GLU A 49 23.92 10.14 9.08
N GLY A 50 23.21 9.01 8.89
CA GLY A 50 22.04 8.70 9.68
C GLY A 50 22.44 8.26 11.09
N VAL A 51 22.20 9.12 12.09
CA VAL A 51 22.43 8.80 13.49
C VAL A 51 21.11 8.35 14.13
N LEU A 52 21.11 7.15 14.74
CA LEU A 52 19.95 6.70 15.49
C LEU A 52 19.84 7.51 16.79
N PRO A 53 18.65 8.07 17.08
CA PRO A 53 18.43 8.79 18.32
C PRO A 53 18.49 7.86 19.53
N GLU A 54 18.92 8.37 20.67
CA GLU A 54 18.80 7.64 21.93
C GLU A 54 17.33 7.50 22.31
N ILE A 55 16.96 6.31 22.81
CA ILE A 55 15.60 6.06 23.30
C ILE A 55 15.49 6.62 24.73
N ASN A 56 15.24 7.91 24.81
CA ASN A 56 15.01 8.65 26.05
C ASN A 56 13.54 9.07 26.20
N GLU A 57 13.19 9.75 27.29
CA GLU A 57 11.81 10.20 27.53
C GLU A 57 11.28 11.12 26.42
N GLU A 58 12.12 12.00 25.89
CA GLU A 58 11.74 12.90 24.79
C GLU A 58 11.41 12.12 23.51
N PHE A 59 12.19 11.08 23.20
CA PHE A 59 11.92 10.18 22.09
C PHE A 59 10.57 9.47 22.27
N ILE A 60 10.30 8.93 23.48
CA ILE A 60 9.06 8.22 23.80
C ILE A 60 7.85 9.14 23.65
N GLN A 61 7.94 10.38 24.13
CA GLN A 61 6.87 11.37 24.02
C GLN A 61 6.49 11.71 22.59
N ARG A 62 7.43 11.68 21.64
CA ARG A 62 7.16 11.91 20.20
C ARG A 62 6.23 10.86 19.58
N PHE A 63 6.13 9.68 20.16
CA PHE A 63 5.20 8.63 19.71
C PHE A 63 3.77 8.81 20.23
N GLY A 64 3.52 9.81 21.08
CA GLY A 64 2.18 10.09 21.64
C GLY A 64 1.67 8.98 22.56
N LEU A 65 2.55 8.15 23.10
CA LEU A 65 2.22 7.09 24.03
C LEU A 65 2.28 7.62 25.48
N GLU A 66 1.46 7.07 26.36
CA GLU A 66 1.45 7.43 27.79
C GLU A 66 2.65 6.85 28.58
N ALA A 67 3.47 6.06 27.93
CA ALA A 67 4.64 5.44 28.53
C ALA A 67 5.71 6.49 28.90
N THR A 68 6.20 6.45 30.12
CA THR A 68 7.26 7.33 30.63
C THR A 68 8.59 6.59 30.81
N THR A 69 8.59 5.27 30.78
CA THR A 69 9.79 4.43 30.91
C THR A 69 10.03 3.59 29.66
N LEU A 70 11.27 3.20 29.42
CA LEU A 70 11.63 2.34 28.31
C LEU A 70 10.92 0.97 28.33
N GLU A 71 10.76 0.39 29.54
CA GLU A 71 10.04 -0.88 29.69
C GLU A 71 8.57 -0.73 29.32
N ALA A 72 7.90 0.30 29.84
CA ALA A 72 6.50 0.57 29.50
C ALA A 72 6.32 0.86 28.01
N PHE A 73 7.24 1.61 27.41
CA PHE A 73 7.25 1.88 25.98
C PHE A 73 7.34 0.59 25.15
N ARG A 74 8.28 -0.33 25.49
CA ARG A 74 8.42 -1.61 24.81
C ARG A 74 7.17 -2.48 24.92
N VAL A 75 6.54 -2.51 26.09
CA VAL A 75 5.28 -3.27 26.29
C VAL A 75 4.17 -2.71 25.38
N GLU A 76 4.05 -1.39 25.31
CA GLU A 76 3.00 -0.75 24.53
C GLU A 76 3.23 -0.89 23.03
N VAL A 77 4.47 -0.73 22.56
CA VAL A 77 4.85 -0.98 21.16
C VAL A 77 4.58 -2.45 20.80
N LYS A 78 4.98 -3.39 21.65
CA LYS A 78 4.70 -4.82 21.43
C LYS A 78 3.21 -5.10 21.31
N LYS A 79 2.39 -4.55 22.22
CA LYS A 79 0.92 -4.68 22.18
C LYS A 79 0.32 -4.12 20.88
N ASN A 80 0.81 -2.97 20.43
CA ASN A 80 0.37 -2.38 19.16
C ASN A 80 0.75 -3.26 17.96
N MET A 81 1.99 -3.76 17.91
CA MET A 81 2.44 -4.68 16.86
C MET A 81 1.65 -5.99 16.84
N GLU A 82 1.35 -6.57 18.00
CA GLU A 82 0.53 -7.78 18.13
C GLU A 82 -0.91 -7.54 17.64
N ARG A 83 -1.48 -6.35 17.91
CA ARG A 83 -2.79 -5.97 17.41
C ARG A 83 -2.78 -5.80 15.89
N GLU A 84 -1.78 -5.11 15.34
CA GLU A 84 -1.63 -4.96 13.90
C GLU A 84 -1.43 -6.30 13.20
N MET A 85 -0.59 -7.17 13.74
CA MET A 85 -0.40 -8.53 13.24
C MET A 85 -1.70 -9.32 13.25
N THR A 86 -2.45 -9.26 14.35
CA THR A 86 -3.75 -9.95 14.47
C THR A 86 -4.74 -9.45 13.42
N ASN A 87 -4.80 -8.14 13.20
CA ASN A 87 -5.67 -7.53 12.19
C ASN A 87 -5.24 -7.92 10.76
N ALA A 88 -3.93 -7.92 10.50
CA ALA A 88 -3.39 -8.36 9.20
C ALA A 88 -3.71 -9.83 8.92
N ILE A 89 -3.54 -10.71 9.91
CA ILE A 89 -3.89 -12.14 9.79
C ILE A 89 -5.40 -12.30 9.53
N LYS A 90 -6.25 -11.60 10.30
CA LYS A 90 -7.71 -11.65 10.10
C LYS A 90 -8.10 -11.20 8.70
N ALA A 91 -7.50 -10.12 8.20
CA ALA A 91 -7.74 -9.59 6.85
C ALA A 91 -7.31 -10.62 5.78
N GLN A 92 -6.13 -11.23 5.95
CA GLN A 92 -5.61 -12.24 5.04
C GLN A 92 -6.48 -13.50 5.01
N VAL A 93 -6.89 -14.01 6.18
CA VAL A 93 -7.79 -15.17 6.27
C VAL A 93 -9.13 -14.86 5.61
N LYS A 94 -9.71 -13.68 5.90
CA LYS A 94 -10.95 -13.24 5.26
C LYS A 94 -10.80 -13.21 3.73
N GLN A 95 -9.69 -12.67 3.22
CA GLN A 95 -9.42 -12.63 1.78
C GLN A 95 -9.34 -14.03 1.19
N GLN A 96 -8.58 -14.95 1.81
CA GLN A 96 -8.45 -16.33 1.35
C GLN A 96 -9.80 -17.08 1.33
N VAL A 97 -10.64 -16.88 2.35
CA VAL A 97 -11.98 -17.44 2.38
C VAL A 97 -12.85 -16.91 1.24
N MET A 98 -12.82 -15.60 0.99
CA MET A 98 -13.58 -14.99 -0.10
C MET A 98 -13.07 -15.46 -1.47
N ASP A 99 -11.76 -15.59 -1.64
CA ASP A 99 -11.17 -16.13 -2.88
C ASP A 99 -11.58 -17.58 -3.10
N GLY A 100 -11.53 -18.39 -2.06
CA GLY A 100 -12.00 -19.78 -2.09
C GLY A 100 -13.47 -19.90 -2.45
N LEU A 101 -14.35 -19.10 -1.84
CA LEU A 101 -15.77 -19.08 -2.17
C LEU A 101 -16.02 -18.66 -3.63
N ALA A 102 -15.32 -17.65 -4.13
CA ALA A 102 -15.45 -17.21 -5.50
C ALA A 102 -14.97 -18.27 -6.52
N ALA A 103 -13.90 -19.01 -6.17
CA ALA A 103 -13.35 -20.08 -7.02
C ALA A 103 -14.22 -21.34 -7.07
N LEU A 104 -14.84 -21.70 -5.93
CA LEU A 104 -15.70 -22.89 -5.83
C LEU A 104 -17.09 -22.69 -6.45
N HIS A 105 -17.56 -21.45 -6.58
CA HIS A 105 -18.89 -21.14 -7.04
C HIS A 105 -18.83 -20.28 -8.33
N SER A 106 -18.81 -20.94 -9.47
CA SER A 106 -18.87 -20.26 -10.78
C SER A 106 -20.33 -20.28 -11.27
N PHE A 107 -20.92 -19.09 -11.41
CA PHE A 107 -22.24 -18.89 -12.00
C PHE A 107 -22.32 -17.50 -12.65
N ASP A 108 -23.25 -17.35 -13.57
CA ASP A 108 -23.47 -16.08 -14.26
C ASP A 108 -24.09 -15.05 -13.33
N VAL A 109 -23.46 -13.90 -13.22
CA VAL A 109 -23.95 -12.80 -12.39
C VAL A 109 -24.90 -11.93 -13.20
N PRO A 110 -26.06 -11.49 -12.63
CA PRO A 110 -26.99 -10.62 -13.31
C PRO A 110 -26.33 -9.31 -13.77
N VAL A 111 -26.41 -9.02 -15.07
CA VAL A 111 -25.77 -7.85 -15.70
C VAL A 111 -26.22 -6.53 -15.05
N ALA A 112 -27.50 -6.45 -14.66
CA ALA A 112 -28.02 -5.26 -13.99
C ALA A 112 -27.28 -4.95 -12.68
N LEU A 113 -27.01 -5.98 -11.84
CA LEU A 113 -26.28 -5.82 -10.58
C LEU A 113 -24.82 -5.49 -10.85
N THR A 114 -24.20 -6.15 -11.82
CA THR A 114 -22.80 -5.87 -12.19
C THR A 114 -22.62 -4.44 -12.67
N ASN A 115 -23.54 -3.91 -13.51
CA ASN A 115 -23.47 -2.54 -13.99
C ASN A 115 -23.62 -1.51 -12.87
N GLU A 116 -24.49 -1.78 -11.92
CA GLU A 116 -24.68 -0.90 -10.75
C GLU A 116 -23.45 -0.87 -9.84
N GLU A 117 -22.94 -2.05 -9.52
CA GLU A 117 -21.71 -2.21 -8.74
C GLU A 117 -20.47 -1.61 -9.43
N THR A 118 -20.39 -1.69 -10.77
CA THR A 118 -19.30 -1.08 -11.55
C THR A 118 -19.25 0.44 -11.32
N LYS A 119 -20.40 1.09 -11.29
CA LYS A 119 -20.47 2.53 -11.00
C LYS A 119 -20.01 2.86 -9.60
N GLN A 120 -20.38 2.03 -8.61
CA GLN A 120 -19.97 2.21 -7.22
C GLN A 120 -18.45 2.01 -7.05
N VAL A 121 -17.91 0.93 -7.61
CA VAL A 121 -16.46 0.66 -7.55
C VAL A 121 -15.66 1.79 -8.21
N ARG A 122 -16.11 2.29 -9.35
CA ARG A 122 -15.49 3.44 -10.01
C ARG A 122 -15.56 4.70 -9.13
N GLN A 123 -16.71 4.96 -8.51
CA GLN A 123 -16.88 6.12 -7.64
C GLN A 123 -15.99 6.03 -6.40
N GLU A 124 -15.91 4.85 -5.75
CA GLU A 124 -15.00 4.59 -4.62
C GLU A 124 -13.54 4.82 -5.03
N PHE A 125 -13.15 4.32 -6.21
CA PHE A 125 -11.80 4.52 -6.75
C PHE A 125 -11.47 6.00 -6.96
N MET A 126 -12.38 6.75 -7.57
CA MET A 126 -12.22 8.19 -7.80
C MET A 126 -12.14 8.98 -6.49
N GLN A 127 -12.96 8.62 -5.48
CA GLN A 127 -12.90 9.24 -4.16
C GLN A 127 -11.57 8.98 -3.45
N ASN A 128 -11.03 7.77 -3.56
CA ASN A 128 -9.75 7.39 -2.94
C ASN A 128 -8.55 8.09 -3.60
N MET A 129 -8.63 8.40 -4.88
CA MET A 129 -7.60 9.15 -5.59
C MET A 129 -7.65 10.67 -5.33
N GLY A 130 -8.76 11.19 -4.83
CA GLY A 130 -8.93 12.62 -4.52
C GLY A 130 -8.66 13.52 -5.73
N ASP A 131 -7.89 14.59 -5.51
CA ASP A 131 -7.60 15.57 -6.55
C ASP A 131 -6.81 15.01 -7.75
N GLN A 132 -6.11 13.90 -7.60
CA GLN A 132 -5.39 13.25 -8.71
C GLN A 132 -6.35 12.62 -9.74
N ALA A 133 -7.60 12.37 -9.37
CA ALA A 133 -8.61 11.84 -10.25
C ALA A 133 -9.33 12.92 -11.09
N GLN A 134 -9.10 14.20 -10.80
CA GLN A 134 -9.74 15.29 -11.54
C GLN A 134 -9.30 15.30 -13.00
N GLY A 135 -10.27 15.09 -13.90
CA GLY A 135 -10.03 15.06 -15.34
C GLY A 135 -9.71 13.67 -15.92
N MET A 136 -9.61 12.61 -15.09
CA MET A 136 -9.46 11.25 -15.59
C MET A 136 -10.82 10.65 -15.96
N SER A 137 -10.99 10.32 -17.24
CA SER A 137 -12.13 9.52 -17.71
C SER A 137 -11.71 8.06 -17.80
N LEU A 138 -11.99 7.28 -16.75
CA LEU A 138 -11.71 5.86 -16.74
C LEU A 138 -12.92 5.08 -17.25
N PRO A 139 -12.76 4.20 -18.26
CA PRO A 139 -13.83 3.39 -18.79
C PRO A 139 -14.33 2.36 -17.76
N ASP A 140 -15.63 2.07 -17.79
CA ASP A 140 -16.30 1.15 -16.87
C ASP A 140 -15.73 -0.29 -16.98
N GLU A 141 -15.18 -0.66 -18.14
CA GLU A 141 -14.59 -1.96 -18.40
C GLU A 141 -13.45 -2.32 -17.45
N LEU A 142 -12.71 -1.32 -16.96
CA LEU A 142 -11.62 -1.55 -16.01
C LEU A 142 -12.12 -2.03 -14.64
N PHE A 143 -13.32 -1.64 -14.26
CA PHE A 143 -13.91 -1.93 -12.95
C PHE A 143 -14.85 -3.15 -12.98
N LYS A 144 -15.29 -3.55 -14.17
CA LYS A 144 -16.25 -4.64 -14.37
C LYS A 144 -15.83 -5.98 -13.74
N PRO A 145 -14.58 -6.45 -13.88
CA PRO A 145 -14.16 -7.71 -13.24
C PRO A 145 -14.24 -7.67 -11.71
N GLN A 146 -13.89 -6.54 -11.11
CA GLN A 146 -13.98 -6.34 -9.67
C GLN A 146 -15.43 -6.26 -9.20
N ALA A 147 -16.28 -5.55 -9.93
CA ALA A 147 -17.70 -5.45 -9.66
C ALA A 147 -18.39 -6.82 -9.74
N GLU A 148 -18.14 -7.59 -10.80
CA GLU A 148 -18.67 -8.94 -10.98
C GLU A 148 -18.28 -9.85 -9.81
N ARG A 149 -17.02 -9.81 -9.40
CA ARG A 149 -16.54 -10.56 -8.25
C ARG A 149 -17.26 -10.15 -6.95
N ARG A 150 -17.45 -8.84 -6.72
CA ARG A 150 -18.16 -8.33 -5.52
C ARG A 150 -19.62 -8.78 -5.49
N VAL A 151 -20.33 -8.69 -6.61
CA VAL A 151 -21.72 -9.14 -6.72
C VAL A 151 -21.81 -10.66 -6.50
N ARG A 152 -20.95 -11.46 -7.14
CA ARG A 152 -20.89 -12.91 -6.98
C ARG A 152 -20.72 -13.29 -5.51
N LEU A 153 -19.74 -12.71 -4.83
CA LEU A 153 -19.50 -12.94 -3.40
C LEU A 153 -20.67 -12.49 -2.53
N GLY A 154 -21.30 -11.38 -2.84
CA GLY A 154 -22.49 -10.90 -2.13
C GLY A 154 -23.66 -11.90 -2.22
N LEU A 155 -23.88 -12.47 -3.40
CA LEU A 155 -24.92 -13.50 -3.61
C LEU A 155 -24.60 -14.80 -2.85
N ILE A 156 -23.34 -15.26 -2.91
CA ILE A 156 -22.89 -16.46 -2.19
C ILE A 156 -23.06 -16.29 -0.67
N VAL A 157 -22.51 -15.19 -0.13
CA VAL A 157 -22.60 -14.91 1.31
C VAL A 157 -24.04 -14.72 1.75
N GLY A 158 -24.86 -14.02 0.94
CA GLY A 158 -26.30 -13.86 1.21
C GLY A 158 -27.04 -15.19 1.25
N GLN A 159 -26.67 -16.16 0.41
CA GLN A 159 -27.24 -17.50 0.42
C GLN A 159 -26.79 -18.29 1.66
N ILE A 160 -25.51 -18.25 2.00
CA ILE A 160 -24.97 -18.91 3.20
C ILE A 160 -25.68 -18.39 4.46
N ILE A 161 -25.88 -17.08 4.58
CA ILE A 161 -26.58 -16.46 5.71
C ILE A 161 -28.01 -16.98 5.81
N ARG A 162 -28.73 -17.07 4.69
CA ARG A 162 -30.11 -17.55 4.66
C ARG A 162 -30.23 -19.02 5.02
N GLU A 163 -29.43 -19.89 4.43
CA GLU A 163 -29.47 -21.33 4.65
C GLU A 163 -29.10 -21.73 6.09
N ASN A 164 -28.16 -21.00 6.68
CA ASN A 164 -27.69 -21.27 8.03
C ASN A 164 -28.40 -20.43 9.11
N ASN A 165 -29.39 -19.63 8.75
CA ASN A 165 -30.11 -18.74 9.66
C ASN A 165 -29.18 -17.87 10.53
N ILE A 166 -28.10 -17.36 9.93
CA ILE A 166 -27.12 -16.53 10.63
C ILE A 166 -27.77 -15.19 10.97
N GLN A 167 -27.93 -14.93 12.27
CA GLN A 167 -28.48 -13.67 12.75
C GLN A 167 -27.37 -12.72 13.16
N ARG A 168 -27.63 -11.42 12.97
CA ARG A 168 -26.74 -10.38 13.46
C ARG A 168 -26.80 -10.32 14.98
N ASP A 169 -25.65 -10.44 15.63
CA ASP A 169 -25.50 -10.18 17.06
C ASP A 169 -25.04 -8.72 17.25
N PRO A 170 -25.93 -7.82 17.76
CA PRO A 170 -25.59 -6.43 17.93
C PRO A 170 -24.39 -6.19 18.85
N GLN A 171 -24.27 -6.97 19.93
CA GLN A 171 -23.20 -6.82 20.92
C GLN A 171 -21.83 -7.18 20.34
N ARG A 172 -21.78 -8.17 19.44
CA ARG A 172 -20.52 -8.53 18.75
C ARG A 172 -20.13 -7.54 17.66
N VAL A 173 -21.11 -6.85 17.06
CA VAL A 173 -20.82 -5.82 16.03
C VAL A 173 -20.24 -4.57 16.66
N ASP A 174 -20.70 -4.20 17.86
CA ASP A 174 -20.22 -3.00 18.56
C ASP A 174 -18.83 -3.18 19.19
N THR A 175 -18.34 -4.44 19.25
CA THR A 175 -17.00 -4.79 19.80
C THR A 175 -15.93 -5.08 18.73
N LEU A 176 -16.27 -5.00 17.45
CA LEU A 176 -15.36 -5.20 16.30
C LEU A 176 -14.80 -3.89 15.80
#